data_5c4f9395e78d128962208c98c8a43604
#
_entry.id   5c4f9395e78d128962208c98c8a43604
#
_cell.length_a   1.000
_cell.length_b   1.000
_cell.length_c   1.000
_cell.angle_alpha   90.00
_cell.angle_beta   90.00
_cell.angle_gamma   90.00
#
_symmetry.space_group_name_H-M   'P 1'
#
loop_
_entity.id
_entity.type
_entity.pdbx_description
1 polymer ?
#
loop_
_entity_poly.entity_id
_entity_poly.type
_entity_poly.pdbx_seq_one_letter_code
_entity_poly.pdbx_strand_id
1 'polypeptide(L)'
;MEILFENEFKRKAIHFVALSIPLGYFFLPKRTALLILLPIVLLILVGDLIRLKELPGADLIKRLFGAMLRDHENADLSGASYILTGATLTIALFSKPVALAALGFIILGDIAAALVGRRYGRIKIGDKTVEGSLTFFGVCFLVALVVPNLSLGIGLIGALIATIIEALTLPVDDNLIVPLISGLAMQILVMI
;
A
#
# COMPACT_ATOMS: atom_id res chain seq x y z
N MET A 1 22.69 13.20 6.01
CA MET A 1 22.25 12.59 4.75
C MET A 1 22.18 11.06 4.82
N GLU A 2 23.05 10.37 5.56
CA GLU A 2 23.03 8.89 5.75
C GLU A 2 21.84 8.37 6.56
N ILE A 3 21.43 9.07 7.60
CA ILE A 3 20.28 8.68 8.45
C ILE A 3 18.97 8.60 7.68
N LEU A 4 18.78 9.50 6.70
CA LEU A 4 17.61 9.49 5.81
C LEU A 4 17.58 8.27 4.87
N PHE A 5 18.73 7.77 4.44
CA PHE A 5 18.82 6.64 3.52
C PHE A 5 18.51 5.30 4.22
N GLU A 6 18.98 5.11 5.43
CA GLU A 6 18.79 3.87 6.22
C GLU A 6 17.31 3.68 6.63
N ASN A 7 16.64 4.76 7.06
CA ASN A 7 15.22 4.72 7.41
C ASN A 7 14.33 4.48 6.18
N GLU A 8 14.72 4.99 5.04
CA GLU A 8 14.03 4.74 3.78
C GLU A 8 14.18 3.29 3.30
N PHE A 9 15.36 2.72 3.48
CA PHE A 9 15.59 1.31 3.15
C PHE A 9 14.72 0.39 4.01
N LYS A 10 14.62 0.66 5.31
CA LYS A 10 13.74 -0.08 6.24
C LYS A 10 12.28 0.00 5.82
N ARG A 11 11.83 1.19 5.39
CA ARG A 11 10.46 1.40 4.89
C ARG A 11 10.19 0.58 3.61
N LYS A 12 11.12 0.60 2.67
CA LYS A 12 11.01 -0.19 1.43
C LYS A 12 11.04 -1.70 1.71
N ALA A 13 11.77 -2.14 2.74
CA ALA A 13 11.74 -3.52 3.18
C ALA A 13 10.35 -3.94 3.68
N ILE A 14 9.62 -3.07 4.41
CA ILE A 14 8.23 -3.34 4.83
C ILE A 14 7.33 -3.49 3.60
N HIS A 15 7.42 -2.58 2.62
CA HIS A 15 6.65 -2.68 1.38
C HIS A 15 7.00 -3.95 0.60
N PHE A 16 8.27 -4.34 0.57
CA PHE A 16 8.68 -5.59 -0.07
C PHE A 16 8.11 -6.82 0.64
N VAL A 17 8.10 -6.82 1.97
CA VAL A 17 7.44 -7.87 2.77
C VAL A 17 5.93 -7.87 2.52
N ALA A 18 5.29 -6.70 2.37
CA ALA A 18 3.87 -6.60 2.06
C ALA A 18 3.50 -7.22 0.70
N LEU A 19 4.46 -7.37 -0.23
CA LEU A 19 4.25 -8.10 -1.49
C LEU A 19 3.86 -9.57 -1.25
N SER A 20 4.25 -10.14 -0.11
CA SER A 20 3.82 -11.49 0.28
C SER A 20 2.30 -11.62 0.39
N ILE A 21 1.57 -10.52 0.65
CA ILE A 21 0.10 -10.52 0.78
C ILE A 21 -0.57 -10.84 -0.56
N PRO A 22 -0.40 -10.04 -1.65
CA PRO A 22 -0.99 -10.37 -2.94
C PRO A 22 -0.43 -11.68 -3.52
N LEU A 23 0.84 -12.00 -3.32
CA LEU A 23 1.43 -13.27 -3.75
C LEU A 23 0.78 -14.47 -3.02
N GLY A 24 0.65 -14.41 -1.71
CA GLY A 24 -0.04 -15.44 -0.92
C GLY A 24 -1.52 -15.54 -1.31
N TYR A 25 -2.20 -14.40 -1.46
CA TYR A 25 -3.59 -14.36 -1.86
C TYR A 25 -3.81 -14.93 -3.26
N PHE A 26 -2.83 -14.83 -4.15
CA PHE A 26 -2.93 -15.45 -5.48
C PHE A 26 -3.22 -16.96 -5.40
N PHE A 27 -2.60 -17.66 -4.45
CA PHE A 27 -2.77 -19.12 -4.25
C PHE A 27 -3.90 -19.48 -3.30
N LEU A 28 -4.31 -18.58 -2.40
CA LEU A 28 -5.27 -18.87 -1.33
C LEU A 28 -6.70 -18.47 -1.74
N PRO A 29 -7.72 -19.20 -1.27
CA PRO A 29 -9.11 -18.73 -1.30
C PRO A 29 -9.27 -17.46 -0.45
N LYS A 30 -10.21 -16.59 -0.83
CA LYS A 30 -10.52 -15.32 -0.13
C LYS A 30 -10.75 -15.54 1.37
N ARG A 31 -11.53 -16.55 1.74
CA ARG A 31 -11.83 -16.87 3.14
C ARG A 31 -10.57 -17.18 3.94
N THR A 32 -9.68 -18.01 3.40
CA THR A 32 -8.41 -18.38 4.06
C THR A 32 -7.50 -17.18 4.22
N ALA A 33 -7.36 -16.34 3.17
CA ALA A 33 -6.57 -15.13 3.25
C ALA A 33 -7.07 -14.17 4.34
N LEU A 34 -8.40 -13.98 4.45
CA LEU A 34 -9.00 -13.14 5.49
C LEU A 34 -8.84 -13.75 6.89
N LEU A 35 -8.97 -15.06 7.06
CA LEU A 35 -8.73 -15.73 8.34
C LEU A 35 -7.29 -15.56 8.84
N ILE A 36 -6.32 -15.43 7.94
CA ILE A 36 -4.92 -15.16 8.29
C ILE A 36 -4.70 -13.67 8.57
N LEU A 37 -5.22 -12.80 7.69
CA LEU A 37 -4.93 -11.36 7.78
C LEU A 37 -5.65 -10.67 8.93
N LEU A 38 -6.91 -11.04 9.23
CA LEU A 38 -7.70 -10.37 10.28
C LEU A 38 -7.03 -10.40 11.66
N PRO A 39 -6.54 -11.55 12.17
CA PRO A 39 -5.82 -11.56 13.46
C PRO A 39 -4.55 -10.69 13.45
N ILE A 40 -3.82 -10.70 12.33
CA ILE A 40 -2.58 -9.91 12.18
C ILE A 40 -2.90 -8.42 12.21
N VAL A 41 -3.91 -7.98 11.46
CA VAL A 41 -4.37 -6.58 11.46
C VAL A 41 -4.81 -6.16 12.84
N LEU A 42 -5.63 -6.97 13.53
CA LEU A 42 -6.09 -6.65 14.88
C LEU A 42 -4.93 -6.51 15.86
N LEU A 43 -3.96 -7.42 15.79
CA LEU A 43 -2.77 -7.36 16.65
C LEU A 43 -1.98 -6.07 16.44
N ILE A 44 -1.76 -5.67 15.18
CA ILE A 44 -0.98 -4.47 14.87
C ILE A 44 -1.76 -3.21 15.23
N LEU A 45 -3.07 -3.14 14.96
CA LEU A 45 -3.92 -2.02 15.36
C LEU A 45 -3.99 -1.86 16.89
N VAL A 46 -4.08 -2.97 17.63
CA VAL A 46 -4.01 -2.95 19.10
C VAL A 46 -2.64 -2.45 19.56
N GLY A 47 -1.56 -2.90 18.92
CA GLY A 47 -0.21 -2.40 19.20
C GLY A 47 -0.08 -0.89 18.99
N ASP A 48 -0.57 -0.38 17.86
CA ASP A 48 -0.59 1.06 17.61
C ASP A 48 -1.46 1.82 18.61
N LEU A 49 -2.62 1.28 18.99
CA LEU A 49 -3.48 1.89 19.99
C LEU A 49 -2.80 1.97 21.38
N ILE A 50 -2.12 0.90 21.79
CA ILE A 50 -1.32 0.88 23.04
C ILE A 50 -0.24 1.96 22.99
N ARG A 51 0.46 2.06 21.87
CA ARG A 51 1.53 3.03 21.66
C ARG A 51 1.02 4.48 21.68
N LEU A 52 -0.07 4.75 20.94
CA LEU A 52 -0.62 6.10 20.80
C LEU A 52 -1.28 6.61 22.07
N LYS A 53 -1.90 5.71 22.87
CA LYS A 53 -2.55 6.06 24.13
C LYS A 53 -1.65 5.90 25.37
N GLU A 54 -0.35 5.65 25.16
CA GLU A 54 0.60 5.47 26.26
C GLU A 54 0.15 4.43 27.31
N LEU A 55 -0.51 3.35 26.84
CA LEU A 55 -1.00 2.29 27.71
C LEU A 55 0.15 1.42 28.22
N PRO A 56 -0.08 0.60 29.29
CA PRO A 56 0.93 -0.35 29.76
C PRO A 56 1.45 -1.22 28.61
N GLY A 57 2.77 -1.25 28.44
CA GLY A 57 3.44 -1.94 27.32
C GLY A 57 3.86 -1.04 26.16
N ALA A 58 3.47 0.25 26.13
CA ALA A 58 3.84 1.19 25.08
C ALA A 58 5.36 1.32 24.91
N ASP A 59 6.11 1.34 26.02
CA ASP A 59 7.59 1.42 25.98
C ASP A 59 8.23 0.21 25.29
N LEU A 60 7.66 -0.98 25.51
CA LEU A 60 8.13 -2.19 24.83
C LEU A 60 7.91 -2.09 23.31
N ILE A 61 6.72 -1.66 22.91
CA ILE A 61 6.38 -1.50 21.48
C ILE A 61 7.28 -0.42 20.85
N LYS A 62 7.45 0.73 21.49
CA LYS A 62 8.35 1.80 21.03
C LYS A 62 9.80 1.32 20.93
N ARG A 63 10.27 0.52 21.88
CA ARG A 63 11.63 -0.04 21.86
C ARG A 63 11.83 -1.04 20.72
N LEU A 64 10.83 -1.90 20.43
CA LEU A 64 10.92 -2.92 19.40
C LEU A 64 10.71 -2.35 17.98
N PHE A 65 9.75 -1.44 17.80
CA PHE A 65 9.30 -0.98 16.50
C PHE A 65 9.54 0.52 16.25
N GLY A 66 9.89 1.31 17.26
CA GLY A 66 10.05 2.76 17.14
C GLY A 66 11.06 3.20 16.07
N ALA A 67 12.14 2.43 15.87
CA ALA A 67 13.12 2.70 14.83
C ALA A 67 12.56 2.54 13.38
N MET A 68 11.40 1.92 13.23
CA MET A 68 10.71 1.70 11.94
C MET A 68 9.61 2.74 11.68
N LEU A 69 9.23 3.52 12.70
CA LEU A 69 8.21 4.56 12.59
C LEU A 69 8.77 5.81 11.91
N ARG A 70 7.94 6.48 11.13
CA ARG A 70 8.23 7.81 10.60
C ARG A 70 7.95 8.87 11.67
N ASP A 71 8.51 10.07 11.51
CA ASP A 71 8.31 11.16 12.47
C ASP A 71 6.82 11.49 12.70
N HIS A 72 6.02 11.50 11.62
CA HIS A 72 4.57 11.74 11.72
C HIS A 72 3.79 10.54 12.28
N GLU A 73 4.28 9.30 12.12
CA GLU A 73 3.65 8.11 12.68
C GLU A 73 3.77 8.04 14.22
N ASN A 74 4.58 8.91 14.84
CA ASN A 74 4.61 9.02 16.29
C ASN A 74 3.28 9.48 16.89
N ALA A 75 2.47 10.22 16.12
CA ALA A 75 1.15 10.70 16.51
C ALA A 75 0.00 10.04 15.72
N ASP A 76 0.29 9.07 14.86
CA ASP A 76 -0.68 8.41 13.99
C ASP A 76 -0.42 6.90 13.93
N LEU A 77 -1.27 6.18 13.20
CA LEU A 77 -1.07 4.76 12.92
C LEU A 77 0.23 4.54 12.13
N SER A 78 0.86 3.40 12.35
CA SER A 78 2.05 3.00 11.59
C SER A 78 1.71 2.67 10.13
N GLY A 79 2.68 2.82 9.23
CA GLY A 79 2.56 2.40 7.84
C GLY A 79 2.18 0.92 7.71
N ALA A 80 2.64 0.07 8.65
CA ALA A 80 2.23 -1.34 8.70
C ALA A 80 0.73 -1.52 8.97
N SER A 81 0.15 -0.71 9.86
CA SER A 81 -1.29 -0.70 10.11
C SER A 81 -2.07 -0.30 8.87
N TYR A 82 -1.64 0.74 8.16
CA TYR A 82 -2.29 1.18 6.92
C TYR A 82 -2.19 0.13 5.82
N ILE A 83 -1.00 -0.44 5.56
CA ILE A 83 -0.80 -1.49 4.53
C ILE A 83 -1.69 -2.70 4.81
N LEU A 84 -1.66 -3.23 6.04
CA LEU A 84 -2.40 -4.44 6.38
C LEU A 84 -3.91 -4.21 6.40
N THR A 85 -4.36 -3.07 6.91
CA THR A 85 -5.79 -2.70 6.90
C THR A 85 -6.26 -2.50 5.46
N GLY A 86 -5.53 -1.75 4.65
CA GLY A 86 -5.83 -1.54 3.24
C GLY A 86 -5.89 -2.84 2.46
N ALA A 87 -4.92 -3.74 2.66
CA ALA A 87 -4.89 -5.03 2.00
C ALA A 87 -6.08 -5.92 2.42
N THR A 88 -6.37 -5.97 3.72
CA THR A 88 -7.48 -6.78 4.25
C THR A 88 -8.83 -6.29 3.73
N LEU A 89 -9.07 -4.98 3.75
CA LEU A 89 -10.28 -4.38 3.21
C LEU A 89 -10.40 -4.59 1.70
N THR A 90 -9.31 -4.42 0.96
CA THR A 90 -9.27 -4.66 -0.50
C THR A 90 -9.63 -6.11 -0.83
N ILE A 91 -9.06 -7.08 -0.11
CA ILE A 91 -9.39 -8.50 -0.28
C ILE A 91 -10.84 -8.78 0.14
N ALA A 92 -11.33 -8.15 1.20
CA ALA A 92 -12.69 -8.37 1.69
C ALA A 92 -13.76 -7.84 0.73
N LEU A 93 -13.55 -6.64 0.16
CA LEU A 93 -14.56 -5.92 -0.59
C LEU A 93 -14.61 -6.31 -2.07
N PHE A 94 -13.47 -6.63 -2.70
CA PHE A 94 -13.39 -6.78 -4.15
C PHE A 94 -13.25 -8.24 -4.60
N SER A 95 -13.51 -8.49 -5.88
CA SER A 95 -13.22 -9.75 -6.54
C SER A 95 -11.70 -10.01 -6.58
N LYS A 96 -11.31 -11.28 -6.68
CA LYS A 96 -9.90 -11.66 -6.59
C LYS A 96 -9.00 -10.96 -7.63
N PRO A 97 -9.37 -10.88 -8.92
CA PRO A 97 -8.57 -10.15 -9.91
C PRO A 97 -8.41 -8.67 -9.57
N VAL A 98 -9.49 -8.01 -9.17
CA VAL A 98 -9.48 -6.60 -8.78
C VAL A 98 -8.60 -6.36 -7.56
N ALA A 99 -8.73 -7.19 -6.53
CA ALA A 99 -7.93 -7.06 -5.32
C ALA A 99 -6.44 -7.28 -5.58
N LEU A 100 -6.08 -8.29 -6.40
CA LEU A 100 -4.69 -8.54 -6.79
C LEU A 100 -4.09 -7.35 -7.55
N ALA A 101 -4.84 -6.76 -8.50
CA ALA A 101 -4.39 -5.60 -9.24
C ALA A 101 -4.20 -4.39 -8.32
N ALA A 102 -5.21 -4.04 -7.52
CA ALA A 102 -5.17 -2.88 -6.64
C ALA A 102 -4.03 -2.95 -5.62
N LEU A 103 -3.78 -4.13 -5.03
CA LEU A 103 -2.64 -4.36 -4.13
C LEU A 103 -1.30 -4.33 -4.88
N GLY A 104 -1.23 -4.89 -6.08
CA GLY A 104 -0.05 -4.80 -6.93
C GLY A 104 0.28 -3.35 -7.31
N PHE A 105 -0.74 -2.53 -7.59
CA PHE A 105 -0.59 -1.13 -7.93
C PHE A 105 0.10 -0.36 -6.81
N ILE A 106 -0.45 -0.41 -5.59
CA ILE A 106 0.13 0.35 -4.48
C ILE A 106 1.50 -0.19 -4.07
N ILE A 107 1.67 -1.51 -3.93
CA ILE A 107 2.92 -2.06 -3.40
C ILE A 107 4.07 -1.90 -4.40
N LEU A 108 3.90 -2.33 -5.65
CA LEU A 108 4.96 -2.27 -6.66
C LEU A 108 5.11 -0.86 -7.24
N GLY A 109 3.99 -0.17 -7.45
CA GLY A 109 3.97 1.20 -7.98
C GLY A 109 4.69 2.17 -7.05
N ASP A 110 4.38 2.17 -5.73
CA ASP A 110 5.03 3.07 -4.77
C ASP A 110 6.54 2.81 -4.65
N ILE A 111 6.98 1.55 -4.65
CA ILE A 111 8.40 1.22 -4.64
C ILE A 111 9.10 1.83 -5.87
N ALA A 112 8.55 1.60 -7.06
CA ALA A 112 9.15 2.07 -8.31
C ALA A 112 9.10 3.60 -8.44
N ALA A 113 7.95 4.22 -8.11
CA ALA A 113 7.79 5.67 -8.13
C ALA A 113 8.77 6.38 -7.20
N ALA A 114 8.95 5.87 -5.98
CA ALA A 114 9.89 6.43 -5.05
C ALA A 114 11.35 6.29 -5.49
N LEU A 115 11.73 5.15 -6.09
CA LEU A 115 13.09 4.95 -6.61
C LEU A 115 13.40 5.89 -7.77
N VAL A 116 12.50 5.98 -8.76
CA VAL A 116 12.68 6.82 -9.94
C VAL A 116 12.51 8.30 -9.60
N GLY A 117 11.47 8.65 -8.84
CA GLY A 117 11.20 10.03 -8.43
C GLY A 117 12.35 10.67 -7.66
N ARG A 118 13.05 9.89 -6.81
CA ARG A 118 14.24 10.40 -6.08
C ARG A 118 15.47 10.55 -6.97
N ARG A 119 15.68 9.60 -7.86
CA ARG A 119 16.89 9.61 -8.69
C ARG A 119 16.79 10.51 -9.91
N TYR A 120 15.61 10.60 -10.50
CA TYR A 120 15.39 11.25 -11.78
C TYR A 120 14.30 12.32 -11.74
N GLY A 121 13.60 12.50 -10.61
CA GLY A 121 12.53 13.48 -10.47
C GLY A 121 13.04 14.92 -10.63
N ARG A 122 12.48 15.63 -11.59
CA ARG A 122 12.81 17.02 -11.91
C ARG A 122 11.62 17.95 -11.70
N ILE A 123 10.42 17.47 -12.06
CA ILE A 123 9.18 18.25 -11.96
C ILE A 123 8.42 17.80 -10.72
N LYS A 124 8.27 18.71 -9.75
CA LYS A 124 7.56 18.42 -8.50
C LYS A 124 6.05 18.59 -8.62
N ILE A 125 5.31 17.69 -8.00
CA ILE A 125 3.87 17.77 -7.75
C ILE A 125 3.69 17.53 -6.25
N GLY A 126 3.52 18.61 -5.46
CA GLY A 126 3.53 18.50 -4.00
C GLY A 126 4.84 17.88 -3.50
N ASP A 127 4.73 16.79 -2.74
CA ASP A 127 5.87 16.04 -2.22
C ASP A 127 6.40 14.97 -3.20
N LYS A 128 5.73 14.79 -4.33
CA LYS A 128 6.04 13.79 -5.36
C LYS A 128 6.62 14.41 -6.63
N THR A 129 6.85 13.61 -7.64
CA THR A 129 7.41 14.06 -8.93
C THR A 129 6.63 13.47 -10.10
N VAL A 130 6.56 14.21 -11.21
CA VAL A 130 5.92 13.73 -12.45
C VAL A 130 6.55 12.42 -12.92
N GLU A 131 7.88 12.33 -12.88
CA GLU A 131 8.62 11.14 -13.31
C GLU A 131 8.31 9.94 -12.39
N GLY A 132 8.13 10.18 -11.09
CA GLY A 132 7.69 9.18 -10.13
C GLY A 132 6.28 8.66 -10.46
N SER A 133 5.32 9.57 -10.65
CA SER A 133 3.93 9.20 -10.97
C SER A 133 3.80 8.52 -12.34
N LEU A 134 4.59 8.92 -13.34
CA LEU A 134 4.66 8.21 -14.62
C LEU A 134 5.21 6.79 -14.47
N THR A 135 6.22 6.62 -13.60
CA THR A 135 6.75 5.29 -13.28
C THR A 135 5.73 4.45 -12.53
N PHE A 136 4.99 5.05 -11.57
CA PHE A 136 3.87 4.40 -10.89
C PHE A 136 2.86 3.86 -11.91
N PHE A 137 2.41 4.71 -12.84
CA PHE A 137 1.48 4.31 -13.90
C PHE A 137 2.02 3.17 -14.75
N GLY A 138 3.28 3.25 -15.18
CA GLY A 138 3.94 2.20 -15.98
C GLY A 138 3.95 0.84 -15.27
N VAL A 139 4.26 0.84 -13.97
CA VAL A 139 4.23 -0.39 -13.15
C VAL A 139 2.80 -0.90 -12.96
N CYS A 140 1.84 -0.02 -12.70
CA CYS A 140 0.43 -0.40 -12.60
C CYS A 140 -0.08 -1.02 -13.93
N PHE A 141 0.34 -0.46 -15.07
CA PHE A 141 0.05 -1.04 -16.39
C PHE A 141 0.60 -2.47 -16.51
N LEU A 142 1.86 -2.68 -16.13
CA LEU A 142 2.46 -4.03 -16.15
C LEU A 142 1.73 -5.01 -15.22
N VAL A 143 1.33 -4.56 -14.03
CA VAL A 143 0.50 -5.37 -13.11
C VAL A 143 -0.84 -5.73 -13.77
N ALA A 144 -1.51 -4.76 -14.41
CA ALA A 144 -2.78 -5.00 -15.10
C ALA A 144 -2.66 -6.03 -16.23
N LEU A 145 -1.49 -6.11 -16.90
CA LEU A 145 -1.22 -7.10 -17.96
C LEU A 145 -1.08 -8.53 -17.41
N VAL A 146 -0.54 -8.69 -16.22
CA VAL A 146 -0.19 -10.02 -15.68
C VAL A 146 -1.24 -10.59 -14.75
N VAL A 147 -2.18 -9.77 -14.21
CA VAL A 147 -3.24 -10.25 -13.34
C VAL A 147 -4.26 -11.07 -14.13
N PRO A 148 -4.42 -12.37 -13.82
CA PRO A 148 -5.32 -13.24 -14.58
C PRO A 148 -6.79 -12.85 -14.34
N ASN A 149 -7.61 -13.06 -15.37
CA ASN A 149 -9.06 -12.79 -15.37
C ASN A 149 -9.44 -11.31 -15.08
N LEU A 150 -8.52 -10.38 -15.27
CA LEU A 150 -8.81 -8.95 -15.30
C LEU A 150 -8.76 -8.46 -16.75
N SER A 151 -9.85 -7.82 -17.21
CA SER A 151 -9.82 -7.15 -18.52
C SER A 151 -8.77 -6.04 -18.52
N LEU A 152 -7.94 -5.99 -19.56
CA LEU A 152 -6.90 -4.97 -19.68
C LEU A 152 -7.48 -3.55 -19.63
N GLY A 153 -8.64 -3.31 -20.26
CA GLY A 153 -9.30 -2.00 -20.21
C GLY A 153 -9.68 -1.59 -18.80
N ILE A 154 -10.22 -2.52 -18.00
CA ILE A 154 -10.56 -2.28 -16.59
C ILE A 154 -9.28 -2.03 -15.78
N GLY A 155 -8.26 -2.85 -15.98
CA GLY A 155 -6.97 -2.69 -15.33
C GLY A 155 -6.30 -1.35 -15.64
N LEU A 156 -6.38 -0.87 -16.89
CA LEU A 156 -5.86 0.46 -17.29
C LEU A 156 -6.60 1.61 -16.61
N ILE A 157 -7.92 1.54 -16.52
CA ILE A 157 -8.71 2.55 -15.81
C ILE A 157 -8.33 2.55 -14.32
N GLY A 158 -8.20 1.36 -13.72
CA GLY A 158 -7.72 1.21 -12.35
C GLY A 158 -6.32 1.79 -12.15
N ALA A 159 -5.39 1.52 -13.07
CA ALA A 159 -4.02 2.05 -13.03
C ALA A 159 -3.99 3.58 -13.13
N LEU A 160 -4.81 4.16 -14.00
CA LEU A 160 -4.93 5.62 -14.14
C LEU A 160 -5.46 6.25 -12.85
N ILE A 161 -6.54 5.69 -12.29
CA ILE A 161 -7.14 6.18 -11.04
C ILE A 161 -6.15 6.02 -9.88
N ALA A 162 -5.48 4.88 -9.75
CA ALA A 162 -4.45 4.65 -8.74
C ALA A 162 -3.34 5.71 -8.84
N THR A 163 -2.88 6.03 -10.05
CA THR A 163 -1.85 7.04 -10.29
C THR A 163 -2.31 8.44 -9.91
N ILE A 164 -3.55 8.80 -10.24
CA ILE A 164 -4.11 10.11 -9.88
C ILE A 164 -4.18 10.24 -8.35
N ILE A 165 -4.73 9.24 -7.67
CA ILE A 165 -4.86 9.25 -6.20
C ILE A 165 -3.47 9.28 -5.54
N GLU A 166 -2.52 8.50 -6.04
CA GLU A 166 -1.14 8.50 -5.55
C GLU A 166 -0.48 9.88 -5.73
N ALA A 167 -0.67 10.55 -6.87
CA ALA A 167 -0.10 11.86 -7.14
C ALA A 167 -0.70 12.99 -6.29
N LEU A 168 -1.92 12.79 -5.76
CA LEU A 168 -2.57 13.74 -4.86
C LEU A 168 -2.02 13.62 -3.44
N THR A 169 -1.66 14.74 -2.82
CA THR A 169 -1.27 14.78 -1.40
C THR A 169 -2.55 14.79 -0.55
N LEU A 170 -3.06 13.61 -0.23
CA LEU A 170 -4.28 13.45 0.57
C LEU A 170 -3.92 13.28 2.06
N PRO A 171 -4.84 13.64 2.98
CA PRO A 171 -4.62 13.49 4.42
C PRO A 171 -4.73 12.03 4.89
N VAL A 172 -4.95 11.09 3.99
CA VAL A 172 -5.09 9.64 4.25
C VAL A 172 -3.91 8.92 3.62
N ASP A 173 -3.35 7.93 4.31
CA ASP A 173 -2.20 7.17 3.83
C ASP A 173 -2.51 6.44 2.52
N ASP A 174 -1.58 6.53 1.56
CA ASP A 174 -1.71 5.97 0.21
C ASP A 174 -1.93 4.44 0.25
N ASN A 175 -1.36 3.74 1.24
CA ASN A 175 -1.52 2.29 1.38
C ASN A 175 -2.97 1.87 1.70
N LEU A 176 -3.77 2.78 2.19
CA LEU A 176 -5.19 2.57 2.43
C LEU A 176 -6.03 3.06 1.25
N ILE A 177 -5.83 4.32 0.83
CA ILE A 177 -6.75 4.98 -0.09
C ILE A 177 -6.58 4.54 -1.55
N VAL A 178 -5.34 4.35 -2.00
CA VAL A 178 -5.06 3.96 -3.40
C VAL A 178 -5.69 2.62 -3.76
N PRO A 179 -5.49 1.52 -2.99
CA PRO A 179 -6.06 0.23 -3.36
C PRO A 179 -7.58 0.20 -3.20
N LEU A 180 -8.16 0.97 -2.25
CA LEU A 180 -9.60 1.02 -2.08
C LEU A 180 -10.30 1.78 -3.20
N ILE A 181 -9.81 2.95 -3.60
CA ILE A 181 -10.44 3.76 -4.65
C ILE A 181 -10.24 3.12 -6.03
N SER A 182 -9.02 2.71 -6.37
CA SER A 182 -8.77 2.03 -7.65
C SER A 182 -9.49 0.69 -7.75
N GLY A 183 -9.53 -0.06 -6.63
CA GLY A 183 -10.29 -1.31 -6.52
C GLY A 183 -11.79 -1.10 -6.69
N LEU A 184 -12.37 -0.08 -6.06
CA LEU A 184 -13.78 0.25 -6.21
C LEU A 184 -14.12 0.59 -7.66
N ALA A 185 -13.33 1.43 -8.31
CA ALA A 185 -13.53 1.79 -9.70
C ALA A 185 -13.48 0.57 -10.64
N MET A 186 -12.46 -0.29 -10.46
CA MET A 186 -12.37 -1.54 -11.23
C MET A 186 -13.54 -2.47 -10.93
N GLN A 187 -13.95 -2.60 -9.66
CA GLN A 187 -15.04 -3.49 -9.27
C GLN A 187 -16.38 -3.07 -9.88
N ILE A 188 -16.68 -1.77 -9.91
CA ILE A 188 -17.88 -1.23 -10.58
C ILE A 188 -17.88 -1.62 -12.07
N LEU A 189 -16.72 -1.46 -12.76
CA LEU A 189 -16.61 -1.80 -14.18
C LEU A 189 -16.68 -3.30 -14.46
N VAL A 190 -16.31 -4.15 -13.51
CA VAL A 190 -16.48 -5.62 -13.61
C VAL A 190 -17.96 -6.03 -13.47
N MET A 191 -18.79 -5.23 -12.79
CA MET A 191 -20.20 -5.55 -12.54
C MET A 191 -21.15 -5.07 -13.64
N ILE A 192 -20.68 -4.19 -14.54
CA ILE A 192 -21.42 -3.69 -15.71
C ILE A 192 -21.16 -4.57 -16.93
#